data_f470b817ef7b096d679d64c267ba4a3d
#
_entry.id   f470b817ef7b096d679d64c267ba4a3d
#
_cell.length_a   1.000
_cell.length_b   1.000
_cell.length_c   1.000
_cell.angle_alpha   90.00
_cell.angle_beta   90.00
_cell.angle_gamma   90.00
#
_symmetry.space_group_name_H-M   'P 1'
#
loop_
_entity.id
_entity.type
_entity.pdbx_description
1 polymer ?
#
loop_
_entity_poly.entity_id
_entity_poly.type
_entity_poly.pdbx_seq_one_letter_code
_entity_poly.pdbx_strand_id
1 'polypeptide(L)'
;FQNYPNPFNPSTKIKFAVPVGSSALTFMSVYDILGREVAVLVNEQLKPGTYEADWDASSFPSGVYFYTITSGTFKETRKMVLLK
;
A
#
# COMPACT_ATOMS: atom_id res chain seq x y z
N PHE A 1 8.84 2.58 0.77
CA PHE A 1 9.04 1.64 1.88
C PHE A 1 8.40 0.30 1.56
N GLN A 2 9.05 -0.77 1.98
CA GLN A 2 8.50 -2.10 1.90
C GLN A 2 7.49 -2.30 3.02
N ASN A 3 6.45 -3.11 2.80
CA ASN A 3 5.52 -3.45 3.87
C ASN A 3 6.22 -4.26 4.96
N TYR A 4 5.72 -4.18 6.16
CA TYR A 4 6.28 -4.90 7.28
C TYR A 4 5.15 -5.51 8.13
N PRO A 5 5.20 -6.80 8.44
CA PRO A 5 6.16 -7.78 7.95
C PRO A 5 5.90 -8.16 6.49
N ASN A 6 6.93 -8.70 5.84
CA ASN A 6 6.82 -9.25 4.50
C ASN A 6 7.76 -10.45 4.40
N PRO A 7 7.29 -11.69 4.34
CA PRO A 7 5.89 -12.11 4.25
C PRO A 7 5.07 -11.76 5.48
N PHE A 8 3.75 -11.71 5.33
CA PHE A 8 2.88 -11.32 6.43
C PHE A 8 1.69 -12.29 6.58
N ASN A 9 1.09 -12.29 7.81
CA ASN A 9 -0.04 -13.15 8.12
C ASN A 9 -0.78 -12.61 9.35
N PRO A 10 -2.03 -12.19 9.22
CA PRO A 10 -2.76 -11.84 8.01
C PRO A 10 -2.70 -10.34 7.71
N SER A 11 -2.06 -9.52 8.56
CA SER A 11 -2.02 -8.08 8.39
C SER A 11 -0.62 -7.55 8.23
N THR A 12 -0.50 -6.42 7.58
CA THR A 12 0.78 -5.76 7.35
C THR A 12 0.61 -4.26 7.47
N LYS A 13 1.70 -3.59 7.83
CA LYS A 13 1.79 -2.14 7.86
C LYS A 13 2.64 -1.66 6.70
N ILE A 14 2.18 -0.62 6.04
CA ILE A 14 2.90 -0.03 4.91
C ILE A 14 3.23 1.41 5.30
N LYS A 15 4.52 1.71 5.44
CA LYS A 15 5.00 3.06 5.65
C LYS A 15 5.19 3.75 4.32
N PHE A 16 4.84 5.01 4.26
CA PHE A 16 5.07 5.79 3.05
C PHE A 16 5.32 7.24 3.41
N ALA A 17 5.99 7.94 2.50
CA ALA A 17 6.31 9.35 2.69
C ALA A 17 5.64 10.17 1.60
N VAL A 18 5.05 11.30 2.01
CA VAL A 18 4.55 12.31 1.08
C VAL A 18 5.64 13.37 0.96
N PRO A 19 6.14 13.61 -0.27
CA PRO A 19 7.28 14.52 -0.45
C PRO A 19 6.97 15.97 -0.07
N VAL A 20 8.00 16.68 0.36
CA VAL A 20 7.91 18.10 0.66
C VAL A 20 7.57 18.86 -0.63
N GLY A 21 6.67 19.82 -0.51
CA GLY A 21 6.23 20.61 -1.67
C GLY A 21 5.07 19.98 -2.42
N SER A 22 4.69 18.79 -2.06
CA SER A 22 3.53 18.12 -2.65
C SER A 22 2.32 18.31 -1.73
N SER A 23 1.25 18.86 -2.28
CA SER A 23 -0.02 18.91 -1.54
C SER A 23 -1.06 18.23 -2.42
N ALA A 24 -0.75 16.99 -2.78
CA ALA A 24 -1.50 16.25 -3.75
C ALA A 24 -2.32 15.15 -3.11
N LEU A 25 -3.34 14.71 -3.84
CA LEU A 25 -4.09 13.53 -3.46
C LEU A 25 -3.15 12.33 -3.38
N THR A 26 -3.22 11.62 -2.27
CA THR A 26 -2.46 10.39 -2.08
C THR A 26 -3.41 9.21 -2.19
N PHE A 27 -3.07 8.27 -3.05
CA PHE A 27 -3.89 7.10 -3.31
C PHE A 27 -3.04 5.86 -3.22
N MET A 28 -3.47 4.90 -2.40
CA MET A 28 -2.78 3.61 -2.28
C MET A 28 -3.79 2.50 -2.42
N SER A 29 -3.56 1.60 -3.37
CA SER A 29 -4.39 0.42 -3.55
C SER A 29 -3.57 -0.85 -3.60
N VAL A 30 -4.24 -1.96 -3.31
CA VAL A 30 -3.64 -3.30 -3.36
C VAL A 30 -4.26 -4.05 -4.54
N TYR A 31 -3.41 -4.77 -5.26
CA TYR A 31 -3.78 -5.56 -6.43
C TYR A 31 -3.36 -7.00 -6.25
N ASP A 32 -4.14 -7.92 -6.79
CA ASP A 32 -3.76 -9.34 -6.83
C ASP A 32 -2.83 -9.60 -8.02
N ILE A 33 -2.43 -10.86 -8.18
CA ILE A 33 -1.50 -11.25 -9.23
C ILE A 33 -2.08 -11.07 -10.65
N LEU A 34 -3.40 -10.99 -10.76
CA LEU A 34 -4.07 -10.75 -12.04
C LEU A 34 -4.24 -9.26 -12.34
N GLY A 35 -3.77 -8.40 -11.44
CA GLY A 35 -3.88 -6.95 -11.62
C GLY A 35 -5.22 -6.37 -11.19
N ARG A 36 -6.04 -7.14 -10.48
CA ARG A 36 -7.34 -6.65 -10.00
C ARG A 36 -7.16 -5.92 -8.69
N GLU A 37 -7.78 -4.75 -8.55
CA GLU A 37 -7.76 -4.00 -7.31
C GLU A 37 -8.61 -4.72 -6.28
N VAL A 38 -8.01 -5.08 -5.14
CA VAL A 38 -8.69 -5.82 -4.08
C VAL A 38 -8.92 -4.97 -2.84
N ALA A 39 -8.23 -3.85 -2.69
CA ALA A 39 -8.40 -2.96 -1.55
C ALA A 39 -7.89 -1.57 -1.87
N VAL A 40 -8.51 -0.56 -1.27
CA VAL A 40 -8.02 0.82 -1.29
C VAL A 40 -7.67 1.17 0.15
N LEU A 41 -6.42 1.48 0.40
CA LEU A 41 -5.92 1.75 1.75
C LEU A 41 -5.86 3.23 2.08
N VAL A 42 -5.55 4.07 1.09
CA VAL A 42 -5.45 5.51 1.28
C VAL A 42 -6.07 6.18 0.07
N ASN A 43 -6.93 7.17 0.31
CA ASN A 43 -7.51 7.98 -0.74
C ASN A 43 -7.88 9.33 -0.13
N GLU A 44 -6.85 10.15 0.11
CA GLU A 44 -7.08 11.46 0.72
C GLU A 44 -5.91 12.39 0.44
N GLN A 45 -6.17 13.67 0.59
CA GLN A 45 -5.15 14.67 0.44
C GLN A 45 -4.33 14.75 1.70
N LEU A 46 -3.03 14.49 1.59
CA LEU A 46 -2.12 14.45 2.73
C LEU A 46 -1.06 15.54 2.62
N LYS A 47 -0.69 16.09 3.77
CA LYS A 47 0.43 17.03 3.86
C LYS A 47 1.73 16.25 3.81
N PRO A 48 2.86 16.91 3.47
CA PRO A 48 4.16 16.26 3.53
C PRO A 48 4.41 15.62 4.88
N GLY A 49 4.99 14.45 4.89
CA GLY A 49 5.26 13.72 6.13
C GLY A 49 5.36 12.23 5.89
N THR A 50 5.49 11.50 7.00
CA THR A 50 5.57 10.04 6.98
C THR A 50 4.29 9.48 7.61
N TYR A 51 3.73 8.47 6.96
CA TYR A 51 2.45 7.89 7.33
C TYR A 51 2.52 6.38 7.32
N GLU A 52 1.52 5.74 7.93
CA GLU A 52 1.36 4.29 7.89
C GLU A 52 -0.05 3.95 7.44
N ALA A 53 -0.18 2.89 6.64
CA ALA A 53 -1.45 2.30 6.29
C ALA A 53 -1.43 0.82 6.70
N ASP A 54 -2.56 0.32 7.18
CA ASP A 54 -2.70 -1.08 7.58
C ASP A 54 -3.55 -1.80 6.56
N TRP A 55 -3.15 -3.03 6.22
CA TRP A 55 -3.98 -3.91 5.40
C TRP A 55 -4.21 -5.22 6.14
N ASP A 56 -5.47 -5.50 6.41
CA ASP A 56 -5.90 -6.77 6.98
C ASP A 56 -6.36 -7.67 5.84
N ALA A 57 -5.54 -8.66 5.53
CA ALA A 57 -5.79 -9.57 4.41
C ALA A 57 -6.41 -10.89 4.85
N SER A 58 -7.05 -10.92 6.03
CA SER A 58 -7.59 -12.17 6.58
C SER A 58 -8.64 -12.82 5.69
N SER A 59 -9.33 -12.04 4.87
CA SER A 59 -10.36 -12.56 3.96
C SER A 59 -9.82 -12.90 2.57
N PHE A 60 -8.50 -12.77 2.35
CA PHE A 60 -7.90 -13.04 1.05
C PHE A 60 -7.03 -14.29 1.09
N PRO A 61 -6.90 -15.01 -0.03
CA PRO A 61 -6.06 -16.21 -0.07
C PRO A 61 -4.57 -15.88 -0.02
N SER A 62 -3.78 -16.84 0.45
CA SER A 62 -2.32 -16.73 0.41
C SER A 62 -1.86 -16.51 -1.03
N GLY A 63 -0.82 -15.74 -1.21
CA GLY A 63 -0.26 -15.49 -2.52
C GLY A 63 0.46 -14.17 -2.61
N VAL A 64 0.73 -13.75 -3.84
CA VAL A 64 1.45 -12.54 -4.14
C VAL A 64 0.45 -11.41 -4.39
N TYR A 65 0.72 -10.27 -3.77
CA TYR A 65 -0.06 -9.05 -3.93
C TYR A 65 0.90 -7.90 -4.20
N PHE A 66 0.37 -6.84 -4.79
CA PHE A 66 1.15 -5.63 -5.04
C PHE A 66 0.39 -4.45 -4.45
N TYR A 67 1.12 -3.46 -3.94
CA TYR A 67 0.48 -2.19 -3.65
C TYR A 67 1.12 -1.12 -4.51
N THR A 68 0.31 -0.17 -4.92
CA THR A 68 0.77 1.00 -5.66
C THR A 68 0.35 2.24 -4.89
N ILE A 69 1.30 3.14 -4.67
CA ILE A 69 1.04 4.44 -4.08
C ILE A 69 1.32 5.52 -5.09
N THR A 70 0.41 6.47 -5.20
CA THR A 70 0.61 7.69 -6.00
C THR A 70 0.36 8.91 -5.14
N SER A 71 1.18 9.93 -5.30
CA SER A 71 1.03 11.20 -4.61
C SER A 71 1.61 12.29 -5.51
N GLY A 72 0.74 13.04 -6.17
CA GLY A 72 1.17 13.96 -7.20
C GLY A 72 1.79 13.21 -8.36
N THR A 73 3.06 13.52 -8.66
CA THR A 73 3.80 12.83 -9.74
C THR A 73 4.57 11.62 -9.22
N PHE A 74 4.61 11.41 -7.90
CA PHE A 74 5.30 10.28 -7.30
C PHE A 74 4.46 9.01 -7.44
N LYS A 75 5.11 7.92 -7.86
CA LYS A 75 4.46 6.62 -7.98
C LYS A 75 5.44 5.53 -7.62
N GLU A 76 4.98 4.58 -6.80
CA GLU A 76 5.80 3.44 -6.40
C GLU A 76 4.92 2.19 -6.31
N THR A 77 5.43 1.07 -6.78
CA THR A 77 4.77 -0.23 -6.69
C THR A 77 5.69 -1.21 -5.98
N ARG A 78 5.15 -1.95 -5.02
CA ARG A 78 5.90 -2.94 -4.24
C ARG A 78 5.14 -4.27 -4.21
N LYS A 79 5.90 -5.35 -4.07
CA LYS A 79 5.35 -6.71 -3.97
C LYS A 79 5.22 -7.10 -2.50
N MET A 80 4.13 -7.80 -2.18
CA MET A 80 3.88 -8.36 -0.85
C MET A 80 3.56 -9.84 -0.99
N VAL A 81 3.91 -10.61 0.02
CA VAL A 81 3.62 -12.05 0.05
C VAL A 81 2.77 -12.34 1.29
N LEU A 82 1.55 -12.82 1.05
CA LEU A 82 0.62 -13.21 2.12
C LEU A 82 0.77 -14.71 2.35
N LEU A 83 1.11 -15.07 3.58
CA LEU A 83 1.22 -16.45 4.03
C LEU A 83 0.23 -16.67 5.17
N LYS A 84 -0.71 -17.54 4.96
CA LYS A 84 -1.66 -17.94 5.99
C LYS A 84 -1.34 -19.28 6.59
#